data_22a24f95dda73327428ea02548011557
#
_entry.id   22a24f95dda73327428ea02548011557
#
_cell.length_a   1.000
_cell.length_b   1.000
_cell.length_c   1.000
_cell.angle_alpha   90.00
_cell.angle_beta   90.00
_cell.angle_gamma   90.00
#
_symmetry.space_group_name_H-M   'P 1'
#
loop_
_entity.id
_entity.type
_entity.pdbx_description
1 polymer ?
#
loop_
_entity_poly.entity_id
_entity_poly.type
_entity_poly.pdbx_seq_one_letter_code
_entity_poly.pdbx_strand_id
1 'polypeptide(L)'
;YLKIPVRKLAFLGDRVAGDYMDLIAEPGYEESCCRAVLHRIRHSSMAVYDVLELDCLCTDSVLYRHLHSASDANDGFCLMHRFNCPRTVLAESFDTHMQGLSASTRYALGRKQRKLERTCERVVTGNFDLVGSPDMLDELFNLHRKRWDSMQGRQSTFSTPYRELFNSRLLHRLQEDDGFFSCMSVDDRPVSVLYIFRYKNNAFFYQNGWDPAFAAYGIGLLNIQQAIRHAIDTGCRTFDFLRGEEAYKYKFCEDSRQAYAVMRFGPGIRGRAAGALFRIRGWLKELRASFRNIRATGSRPGSQDLCLQGR
;
A
#
# COMPACT_ATOMS: atom_id res chain seq x y z
N TYR A 1 -6.30 20.80 -2.34
CA TYR A 1 -6.49 21.68 -3.51
C TYR A 1 -7.13 22.94 -2.99
N LEU A 2 -6.62 24.14 -3.35
CA LEU A 2 -7.26 25.39 -2.98
C LEU A 2 -8.75 25.18 -2.81
N LYS A 3 -9.35 25.54 -1.70
CA LYS A 3 -10.72 25.27 -1.19
C LYS A 3 -11.87 25.33 -2.24
N ILE A 4 -11.59 24.99 -3.50
CA ILE A 4 -12.56 24.91 -4.59
C ILE A 4 -13.17 23.51 -4.52
N PRO A 5 -14.46 23.38 -4.26
CA PRO A 5 -15.13 22.10 -4.28
C PRO A 5 -15.11 21.54 -5.70
N VAL A 6 -14.51 20.36 -5.87
CA VAL A 6 -14.45 19.61 -7.14
C VAL A 6 -15.18 18.27 -6.99
N ARG A 7 -15.89 17.87 -8.05
CA ARG A 7 -16.47 16.53 -8.13
C ARG A 7 -15.39 15.56 -8.57
N LYS A 8 -15.06 14.61 -7.73
CA LYS A 8 -14.07 13.58 -8.04
C LYS A 8 -14.78 12.30 -8.49
N LEU A 9 -14.37 11.74 -9.62
CA LEU A 9 -14.67 10.38 -10.02
C LEU A 9 -13.48 9.49 -9.66
N ALA A 10 -13.74 8.43 -8.90
CA ALA A 10 -12.73 7.51 -8.39
C ALA A 10 -13.28 6.09 -8.37
N PHE A 11 -12.42 5.11 -8.11
CA PHE A 11 -12.89 3.75 -7.83
C PHE A 11 -13.76 3.70 -6.58
N LEU A 12 -14.74 2.81 -6.57
CA LEU A 12 -15.51 2.49 -5.38
C LEU A 12 -14.56 1.91 -4.32
N GLY A 13 -14.58 2.45 -3.10
CA GLY A 13 -13.67 2.04 -2.03
C GLY A 13 -12.31 2.76 -2.02
N ASP A 14 -12.06 3.69 -2.97
CA ASP A 14 -10.91 4.60 -2.90
C ASP A 14 -10.83 5.25 -1.50
N ARG A 15 -9.62 5.29 -0.92
CA ARG A 15 -9.33 5.83 0.43
C ARG A 15 -9.94 5.08 1.62
N VAL A 16 -10.68 4.00 1.40
CA VAL A 16 -11.20 3.17 2.50
C VAL A 16 -10.25 2.03 2.78
N ALA A 17 -10.08 1.12 1.82
CA ALA A 17 -9.27 -0.08 1.97
C ALA A 17 -8.69 -0.58 0.63
N GLY A 18 -8.85 0.18 -0.47
CA GLY A 18 -8.47 -0.27 -1.79
C GLY A 18 -6.97 -0.18 -2.04
N ASP A 19 -6.32 -1.33 -2.17
CA ASP A 19 -5.02 -1.48 -2.82
C ASP A 19 -5.22 -2.35 -4.07
N TYR A 20 -4.38 -2.15 -5.11
CA TYR A 20 -4.46 -2.91 -6.36
C TYR A 20 -5.83 -2.87 -7.05
N MET A 21 -6.32 -1.64 -7.22
CA MET A 21 -7.59 -1.39 -7.88
C MET A 21 -7.49 -1.62 -9.38
N ASP A 22 -8.57 -2.16 -9.98
CA ASP A 22 -8.69 -2.33 -11.42
C ASP A 22 -10.15 -2.36 -11.84
N LEU A 23 -10.40 -2.52 -13.14
CA LEU A 23 -11.70 -2.85 -13.68
C LEU A 23 -11.98 -4.34 -13.45
N ILE A 24 -13.20 -4.65 -13.04
CA ILE A 24 -13.68 -6.03 -12.97
C ILE A 24 -14.30 -6.35 -14.32
N ALA A 25 -13.65 -7.23 -15.05
CA ALA A 25 -14.11 -7.70 -16.36
C ALA A 25 -14.13 -9.23 -16.40
N GLU A 26 -15.04 -9.78 -17.19
CA GLU A 26 -15.04 -11.20 -17.49
C GLU A 26 -13.77 -11.57 -18.28
N PRO A 27 -13.13 -12.72 -18.00
CA PRO A 27 -11.98 -13.18 -18.75
C PRO A 27 -12.21 -13.18 -20.26
N GLY A 28 -11.29 -12.55 -21.00
CA GLY A 28 -11.38 -12.36 -22.46
C GLY A 28 -12.11 -11.08 -22.91
N TYR A 29 -12.76 -10.36 -22.00
CA TYR A 29 -13.44 -9.09 -22.31
C TYR A 29 -12.72 -7.86 -21.74
N GLU A 30 -11.55 -8.05 -21.12
CA GLU A 30 -10.83 -7.00 -20.39
C GLU A 30 -10.59 -5.76 -21.26
N GLU A 31 -10.09 -5.95 -22.47
CA GLU A 31 -9.77 -4.84 -23.36
C GLU A 31 -11.03 -4.11 -23.84
N SER A 32 -12.08 -4.85 -24.18
CA SER A 32 -13.34 -4.26 -24.61
C SER A 32 -14.02 -3.48 -23.48
N CYS A 33 -13.97 -3.98 -22.26
CA CYS A 33 -14.42 -3.27 -21.05
C CYS A 33 -13.62 -1.99 -20.82
N CYS A 34 -12.28 -2.05 -20.93
CA CYS A 34 -11.45 -0.85 -20.82
C CYS A 34 -11.84 0.20 -21.86
N ARG A 35 -11.94 -0.19 -23.13
CA ARG A 35 -12.34 0.73 -24.20
C ARG A 35 -13.70 1.35 -23.92
N ALA A 36 -14.70 0.56 -23.54
CA ALA A 36 -16.05 1.05 -23.26
C ALA A 36 -16.07 2.04 -22.09
N VAL A 37 -15.40 1.73 -20.99
CA VAL A 37 -15.32 2.60 -19.80
C VAL A 37 -14.60 3.90 -20.14
N LEU A 38 -13.42 3.83 -20.79
CA LEU A 38 -12.67 5.02 -21.18
C LEU A 38 -13.40 5.86 -22.20
N HIS A 39 -14.05 5.24 -23.18
CA HIS A 39 -14.92 5.94 -24.13
C HIS A 39 -16.04 6.68 -23.40
N ARG A 40 -16.72 6.02 -22.46
CA ARG A 40 -17.79 6.64 -21.67
C ARG A 40 -17.29 7.83 -20.85
N ILE A 41 -16.10 7.70 -20.24
CA ILE A 41 -15.46 8.78 -19.48
C ILE A 41 -15.13 9.98 -20.38
N ARG A 42 -14.66 9.73 -21.62
CA ARG A 42 -14.29 10.77 -22.58
C ARG A 42 -15.47 11.52 -23.14
N HIS A 43 -16.50 10.80 -23.54
CA HIS A 43 -17.62 11.29 -24.36
C HIS A 43 -18.91 11.52 -23.57
N SER A 44 -18.85 11.45 -22.24
CA SER A 44 -20.02 11.80 -21.44
C SER A 44 -20.35 13.28 -21.63
N SER A 45 -21.45 13.58 -22.30
CA SER A 45 -21.98 14.94 -22.45
C SER A 45 -22.39 15.57 -21.13
N MET A 46 -22.62 14.75 -20.10
CA MET A 46 -22.77 15.22 -18.73
C MET A 46 -21.37 15.25 -18.11
N ALA A 47 -20.85 16.44 -17.87
CA ALA A 47 -19.62 16.65 -17.10
C ALA A 47 -19.84 16.16 -15.66
N VAL A 48 -19.79 14.84 -15.48
CA VAL A 48 -20.10 14.16 -14.22
C VAL A 48 -19.00 14.41 -13.20
N TYR A 49 -17.80 14.79 -13.65
CA TYR A 49 -16.64 15.04 -12.80
C TYR A 49 -15.82 16.25 -13.24
N ASP A 50 -15.18 16.86 -12.29
CA ASP A 50 -14.16 17.91 -12.52
C ASP A 50 -12.76 17.29 -12.54
N VAL A 51 -12.53 16.21 -11.75
CA VAL A 51 -11.28 15.44 -11.69
C VAL A 51 -11.61 13.95 -11.68
N LEU A 52 -11.06 13.20 -12.62
CA LEU A 52 -10.95 11.75 -12.55
C LEU A 52 -9.61 11.41 -11.87
N GLU A 53 -9.65 10.53 -10.88
CA GLU A 53 -8.46 9.97 -10.25
C GLU A 53 -8.72 8.49 -9.93
N LEU A 54 -8.19 7.61 -10.78
CA LEU A 54 -8.21 6.16 -10.57
C LEU A 54 -6.87 5.76 -9.98
N ASP A 55 -6.84 5.57 -8.67
CA ASP A 55 -5.60 5.34 -7.91
C ASP A 55 -5.33 3.85 -7.68
N CYS A 56 -4.10 3.53 -7.27
CA CYS A 56 -3.66 2.18 -6.89
C CYS A 56 -3.68 1.14 -8.02
N LEU A 57 -3.48 1.55 -9.27
CA LEU A 57 -3.33 0.65 -10.41
C LEU A 57 -1.93 0.04 -10.44
N CYS A 58 -1.83 -1.27 -10.44
CA CYS A 58 -0.55 -1.96 -10.67
C CYS A 58 -0.20 -2.03 -12.15
N THR A 59 1.08 -2.26 -12.45
CA THR A 59 1.56 -2.42 -13.83
C THR A 59 0.95 -3.62 -14.56
N ASP A 60 0.48 -4.62 -13.83
CA ASP A 60 -0.23 -5.79 -14.35
C ASP A 60 -1.76 -5.61 -14.43
N SER A 61 -2.31 -4.48 -13.95
CA SER A 61 -3.72 -4.17 -14.07
C SER A 61 -4.13 -3.99 -15.53
N VAL A 62 -5.36 -4.37 -15.85
CA VAL A 62 -5.92 -4.29 -17.21
C VAL A 62 -5.96 -2.84 -17.70
N LEU A 63 -6.44 -1.96 -16.83
CA LEU A 63 -6.55 -0.54 -17.15
C LEU A 63 -5.19 0.13 -17.35
N TYR A 64 -4.19 -0.19 -16.51
CA TYR A 64 -2.83 0.33 -16.66
C TYR A 64 -2.23 -0.09 -17.99
N ARG A 65 -2.27 -1.40 -18.32
CA ARG A 65 -1.71 -1.93 -19.58
C ARG A 65 -2.35 -1.30 -20.79
N HIS A 66 -3.67 -1.16 -20.76
CA HIS A 66 -4.41 -0.52 -21.86
C HIS A 66 -4.00 0.94 -22.08
N LEU A 67 -3.87 1.73 -21.01
CA LEU A 67 -3.48 3.14 -21.10
C LEU A 67 -1.98 3.33 -21.40
N HIS A 68 -1.13 2.41 -20.94
CA HIS A 68 0.30 2.47 -21.19
C HIS A 68 0.66 2.06 -22.62
N SER A 69 -0.08 1.11 -23.21
CA SER A 69 0.12 0.67 -24.60
C SER A 69 -0.51 1.61 -25.64
N ALA A 70 -1.56 2.36 -25.26
CA ALA A 70 -2.16 3.38 -26.10
C ALA A 70 -1.23 4.59 -26.16
N SER A 71 -0.30 4.59 -27.13
CA SER A 71 0.71 5.65 -27.32
C SER A 71 0.15 6.99 -27.82
N ASP A 72 -1.16 7.14 -27.90
CA ASP A 72 -1.82 8.38 -28.29
C ASP A 72 -1.83 9.38 -27.12
N ALA A 73 -0.77 10.17 -27.06
CA ALA A 73 -0.56 11.26 -26.09
C ALA A 73 -1.72 12.31 -26.04
N ASN A 74 -2.76 12.15 -26.86
CA ASN A 74 -3.85 13.12 -27.00
C ASN A 74 -5.13 12.79 -26.21
N ASP A 75 -5.16 11.70 -25.46
CA ASP A 75 -6.39 11.26 -24.80
C ASP A 75 -6.73 12.00 -23.50
N GLY A 76 -5.87 12.90 -23.06
CA GLY A 76 -6.07 13.69 -21.85
C GLY A 76 -6.01 12.91 -20.55
N PHE A 77 -5.58 11.62 -20.60
CA PHE A 77 -5.25 10.85 -19.42
C PHE A 77 -3.76 10.98 -19.09
N CYS A 78 -3.44 11.07 -17.81
CA CYS A 78 -2.09 11.16 -17.30
C CYS A 78 -1.84 9.98 -16.34
N LEU A 79 -0.86 9.14 -16.67
CA LEU A 79 -0.36 8.11 -15.77
C LEU A 79 0.71 8.71 -14.85
N MET A 80 0.56 8.46 -13.55
CA MET A 80 1.47 8.98 -12.55
C MET A 80 1.89 7.86 -11.61
N HIS A 81 3.19 7.66 -11.45
CA HIS A 81 3.70 6.81 -10.37
C HIS A 81 3.28 7.38 -9.01
N ARG A 82 2.76 6.54 -8.14
CA ARG A 82 2.30 6.91 -6.80
C ARG A 82 3.23 6.41 -5.70
N PHE A 83 3.44 5.10 -5.67
CA PHE A 83 4.23 4.45 -4.63
C PHE A 83 4.66 3.06 -5.09
N ASN A 84 5.62 2.51 -4.37
CA ASN A 84 6.00 1.12 -4.51
C ASN A 84 5.32 0.28 -3.43
N CYS A 85 5.03 -0.97 -3.76
CA CYS A 85 4.50 -1.97 -2.87
C CYS A 85 5.55 -3.08 -2.74
N PRO A 86 6.37 -3.05 -1.67
CA PRO A 86 7.40 -4.06 -1.44
C PRO A 86 6.78 -5.45 -1.31
N ARG A 87 7.38 -6.44 -1.94
CA ARG A 87 6.95 -7.84 -1.88
C ARG A 87 8.13 -8.80 -1.92
N THR A 88 7.92 -9.99 -1.42
CA THR A 88 8.91 -11.07 -1.54
C THR A 88 8.27 -12.33 -2.09
N VAL A 89 9.02 -13.06 -2.90
CA VAL A 89 8.69 -14.44 -3.28
C VAL A 89 9.08 -15.33 -2.11
N LEU A 90 8.18 -16.18 -1.68
CA LEU A 90 8.42 -17.09 -0.58
C LEU A 90 9.11 -18.36 -1.10
N ALA A 91 10.11 -18.83 -0.36
CA ALA A 91 10.76 -20.09 -0.63
C ALA A 91 9.88 -21.28 -0.20
N GLU A 92 10.24 -22.49 -0.61
CA GLU A 92 9.51 -23.72 -0.27
C GLU A 92 9.51 -24.03 1.24
N SER A 93 10.52 -23.56 1.97
CA SER A 93 10.59 -23.69 3.42
C SER A 93 10.96 -22.37 4.08
N PHE A 94 10.56 -22.21 5.33
CA PHE A 94 10.90 -21.03 6.12
C PHE A 94 12.43 -20.89 6.31
N ASP A 95 13.14 -21.99 6.52
CA ASP A 95 14.58 -21.95 6.73
C ASP A 95 15.31 -21.50 5.46
N THR A 96 14.91 -22.01 4.30
CA THR A 96 15.43 -21.55 3.00
C THR A 96 15.13 -20.07 2.78
N HIS A 97 13.91 -19.63 3.09
CA HIS A 97 13.53 -18.22 2.99
C HIS A 97 14.40 -17.33 3.88
N MET A 98 14.60 -17.72 5.12
CA MET A 98 15.46 -16.99 6.04
C MET A 98 16.93 -16.94 5.60
N GLN A 99 17.44 -18.02 5.01
CA GLN A 99 18.80 -18.04 4.44
C GLN A 99 18.96 -17.04 3.29
N GLY A 100 17.92 -16.81 2.51
CA GLY A 100 17.88 -15.81 1.43
C GLY A 100 17.97 -14.36 1.91
N LEU A 101 17.59 -14.08 3.17
CA LEU A 101 17.71 -12.72 3.71
C LEU A 101 19.18 -12.32 3.92
N SER A 102 19.46 -11.01 3.93
CA SER A 102 20.81 -10.51 4.21
C SER A 102 21.32 -10.97 5.58
N ALA A 103 22.63 -11.21 5.69
CA ALA A 103 23.27 -11.63 6.96
C ALA A 103 22.98 -10.63 8.09
N SER A 104 22.95 -9.34 7.79
CA SER A 104 22.63 -8.28 8.75
C SER A 104 21.21 -8.38 9.26
N THR A 105 20.24 -8.68 8.37
CA THR A 105 18.83 -8.87 8.75
C THR A 105 18.66 -10.09 9.63
N ARG A 106 19.25 -11.25 9.25
CA ARG A 106 19.21 -12.48 10.05
C ARG A 106 19.81 -12.25 11.45
N TYR A 107 20.97 -11.61 11.52
CA TYR A 107 21.63 -11.29 12.79
C TYR A 107 20.75 -10.38 13.66
N ALA A 108 20.17 -9.33 13.06
CA ALA A 108 19.33 -8.38 13.79
C ALA A 108 18.04 -9.04 14.34
N LEU A 109 17.38 -9.89 13.55
CA LEU A 109 16.20 -10.65 13.99
C LEU A 109 16.57 -11.61 15.12
N GLY A 110 17.62 -12.42 14.97
CA GLY A 110 18.05 -13.35 16.01
C GLY A 110 18.48 -12.65 17.32
N ARG A 111 19.14 -11.50 17.23
CA ARG A 111 19.47 -10.71 18.41
C ARG A 111 18.24 -10.18 19.13
N LYS A 112 17.23 -9.71 18.39
CA LYS A 112 15.96 -9.22 18.94
C LYS A 112 15.17 -10.34 19.62
N GLN A 113 15.09 -11.48 18.97
CA GLN A 113 14.44 -12.67 19.52
C GLN A 113 15.08 -13.09 20.85
N ARG A 114 16.39 -13.30 20.87
CA ARG A 114 17.11 -13.66 22.11
C ARG A 114 16.98 -12.61 23.21
N LYS A 115 16.95 -11.31 22.85
CA LYS A 115 16.73 -10.25 23.84
C LYS A 115 15.34 -10.36 24.46
N LEU A 116 14.30 -10.58 23.64
CA LEU A 116 12.92 -10.73 24.10
C LEU A 116 12.79 -11.94 25.05
N GLU A 117 13.27 -13.11 24.62
CA GLU A 117 13.22 -14.36 25.40
C GLU A 117 13.97 -14.33 26.72
N ARG A 118 15.03 -13.50 26.84
CA ARG A 118 15.78 -13.32 28.10
C ARG A 118 15.09 -12.38 29.07
N THR A 119 14.23 -11.49 28.59
CA THR A 119 13.65 -10.41 29.39
C THR A 119 12.23 -10.73 29.82
N CYS A 120 11.49 -11.48 29.00
CA CYS A 120 10.09 -11.82 29.22
C CYS A 120 9.98 -13.28 29.66
N GLU A 121 9.11 -13.56 30.61
CA GLU A 121 8.92 -14.93 31.15
C GLU A 121 8.28 -15.84 30.11
N ARG A 122 7.32 -15.31 29.37
CA ARG A 122 6.58 -16.09 28.39
C ARG A 122 6.34 -15.30 27.11
N VAL A 123 6.84 -15.82 25.99
CA VAL A 123 6.59 -15.27 24.64
C VAL A 123 5.88 -16.33 23.83
N VAL A 124 4.69 -16.00 23.35
CA VAL A 124 3.85 -16.92 22.56
C VAL A 124 3.52 -16.26 21.22
N THR A 125 3.54 -17.05 20.16
CA THR A 125 3.06 -16.64 18.83
C THR A 125 1.90 -17.54 18.42
N GLY A 126 0.86 -16.95 17.82
CA GLY A 126 -0.30 -17.68 17.31
C GLY A 126 -0.78 -17.07 16.00
N ASN A 127 -1.37 -17.91 15.18
CA ASN A 127 -2.07 -17.46 13.98
C ASN A 127 -3.54 -17.87 14.12
N PHE A 128 -4.43 -16.93 13.83
CA PHE A 128 -5.86 -17.06 14.06
C PHE A 128 -6.56 -16.75 12.75
N ASP A 129 -7.51 -17.58 12.36
CA ASP A 129 -8.35 -17.32 11.20
C ASP A 129 -9.15 -16.03 11.38
N LEU A 130 -9.35 -15.29 10.29
CA LEU A 130 -10.04 -14.00 10.33
C LEU A 130 -11.48 -14.14 10.80
N VAL A 131 -12.17 -15.17 10.32
CA VAL A 131 -13.60 -15.37 10.59
C VAL A 131 -13.86 -15.78 12.04
N GLY A 132 -13.00 -16.64 12.57
CA GLY A 132 -13.14 -17.19 13.92
C GLY A 132 -12.61 -16.28 15.04
N SER A 133 -12.04 -15.13 14.72
CA SER A 133 -11.26 -14.35 15.71
C SER A 133 -11.55 -12.84 15.69
N PRO A 134 -12.81 -12.42 15.87
CA PRO A 134 -13.16 -11.00 15.89
C PRO A 134 -12.42 -10.23 17.00
N ASP A 135 -12.13 -10.85 18.13
CA ASP A 135 -11.38 -10.25 19.25
C ASP A 135 -9.97 -9.81 18.83
N MET A 136 -9.36 -10.52 17.87
CA MET A 136 -8.04 -10.12 17.32
C MET A 136 -8.12 -8.83 16.52
N LEU A 137 -9.26 -8.53 15.90
CA LEU A 137 -9.47 -7.23 15.23
C LEU A 137 -9.54 -6.09 16.24
N ASP A 138 -10.22 -6.29 17.36
CA ASP A 138 -10.31 -5.30 18.43
C ASP A 138 -8.94 -5.04 19.06
N GLU A 139 -8.16 -6.09 19.29
CA GLU A 139 -6.77 -5.96 19.74
C GLU A 139 -5.89 -5.23 18.71
N LEU A 140 -6.05 -5.51 17.43
CA LEU A 140 -5.39 -4.76 16.37
C LEU A 140 -5.70 -3.26 16.47
N PHE A 141 -6.98 -2.89 16.61
CA PHE A 141 -7.40 -1.49 16.73
C PHE A 141 -6.78 -0.83 17.96
N ASN A 142 -6.77 -1.52 19.10
CA ASN A 142 -6.19 -1.04 20.35
C ASN A 142 -4.68 -0.77 20.21
N LEU A 143 -3.94 -1.76 19.73
CA LEU A 143 -2.48 -1.68 19.54
C LEU A 143 -2.12 -0.65 18.45
N HIS A 144 -2.92 -0.56 17.41
CA HIS A 144 -2.69 0.41 16.33
C HIS A 144 -2.90 1.84 16.86
N ARG A 145 -3.97 2.12 17.61
CA ARG A 145 -4.18 3.41 18.26
C ARG A 145 -3.02 3.73 19.21
N LYS A 146 -2.68 2.82 20.11
CA LYS A 146 -1.59 2.98 21.09
C LYS A 146 -0.26 3.36 20.41
N ARG A 147 0.05 2.73 19.28
CA ARG A 147 1.25 3.04 18.49
C ARG A 147 1.21 4.45 17.91
N TRP A 148 0.10 4.85 17.31
CA TRP A 148 0.00 6.14 16.64
C TRP A 148 -0.12 7.30 17.61
N ASP A 149 -0.80 7.12 18.73
CA ASP A 149 -0.90 8.12 19.81
C ASP A 149 0.47 8.43 20.42
N SER A 150 1.39 7.43 20.43
CA SER A 150 2.78 7.67 20.85
C SER A 150 3.59 8.52 19.86
N MET A 151 3.09 8.72 18.63
CA MET A 151 3.74 9.50 17.58
C MET A 151 3.06 10.86 17.45
N GLN A 152 3.70 11.93 17.96
CA GLN A 152 3.16 13.29 17.93
C GLN A 152 2.68 13.71 16.52
N GLY A 153 1.42 14.18 16.44
CA GLY A 153 0.82 14.74 15.23
C GLY A 153 0.38 13.72 14.17
N ARG A 154 0.38 12.42 14.48
CA ARG A 154 -0.12 11.37 13.58
C ARG A 154 -1.36 10.72 14.18
N GLN A 155 -2.32 10.41 13.32
CA GLN A 155 -3.54 9.71 13.71
C GLN A 155 -3.56 8.30 13.15
N SER A 156 -4.12 7.37 13.93
CA SER A 156 -4.39 6.00 13.49
C SER A 156 -5.29 5.99 12.25
N THR A 157 -5.02 5.08 11.32
CA THR A 157 -5.95 4.77 10.23
C THR A 157 -7.33 4.38 10.76
N PHE A 158 -7.40 3.76 11.93
CA PHE A 158 -8.62 3.34 12.61
C PHE A 158 -9.18 4.38 13.59
N SER A 159 -8.71 5.63 13.56
CA SER A 159 -9.30 6.71 14.38
C SER A 159 -10.67 7.19 13.88
N THR A 160 -11.10 6.75 12.70
CA THR A 160 -12.42 7.06 12.15
C THR A 160 -13.38 5.88 12.34
N PRO A 161 -14.52 6.07 13.02
CA PRO A 161 -15.46 4.97 13.32
C PRO A 161 -15.92 4.18 12.09
N TYR A 162 -16.02 4.82 10.93
CA TYR A 162 -16.44 4.12 9.71
C TYR A 162 -15.43 3.10 9.22
N ARG A 163 -14.13 3.27 9.47
CA ARG A 163 -13.09 2.30 9.11
C ARG A 163 -13.07 1.10 10.03
N GLU A 164 -13.29 1.32 11.32
CA GLU A 164 -13.49 0.21 12.27
C GLU A 164 -14.74 -0.59 11.87
N LEU A 165 -15.86 0.08 11.65
CA LEU A 165 -17.11 -0.55 11.21
C LEU A 165 -16.94 -1.29 9.89
N PHE A 166 -16.20 -0.72 8.92
CA PHE A 166 -15.92 -1.38 7.65
C PHE A 166 -15.18 -2.70 7.85
N ASN A 167 -14.09 -2.69 8.63
CA ASN A 167 -13.29 -3.90 8.87
C ASN A 167 -14.09 -4.94 9.68
N SER A 168 -14.85 -4.53 10.69
CA SER A 168 -15.71 -5.44 11.45
C SER A 168 -16.75 -6.11 10.54
N ARG A 169 -17.40 -5.36 9.65
CA ARG A 169 -18.35 -5.92 8.69
C ARG A 169 -17.68 -6.77 7.61
N LEU A 170 -16.45 -6.45 7.23
CA LEU A 170 -15.68 -7.23 6.27
C LEU A 170 -15.41 -8.64 6.80
N LEU A 171 -15.02 -8.80 8.06
CA LEU A 171 -14.82 -10.13 8.67
C LEU A 171 -16.04 -11.03 8.52
N HIS A 172 -17.25 -10.51 8.65
CA HIS A 172 -18.48 -11.27 8.46
C HIS A 172 -18.77 -11.70 7.00
N ARG A 173 -17.99 -11.21 6.05
CA ARG A 173 -18.12 -11.53 4.62
C ARG A 173 -17.00 -12.42 4.10
N LEU A 174 -15.93 -12.58 4.88
CA LEU A 174 -14.81 -13.44 4.55
C LEU A 174 -15.17 -14.92 4.79
N GLN A 175 -14.45 -15.79 4.12
CA GLN A 175 -14.50 -17.23 4.32
C GLN A 175 -13.27 -17.71 5.09
N GLU A 176 -13.31 -18.91 5.57
CA GLU A 176 -12.11 -19.60 6.05
C GLU A 176 -11.05 -19.57 4.96
N ASP A 177 -9.79 -19.37 5.34
CA ASP A 177 -8.67 -19.21 4.42
C ASP A 177 -8.54 -17.88 3.66
N ASP A 178 -9.48 -16.94 3.77
CA ASP A 178 -9.31 -15.59 3.17
C ASP A 178 -8.24 -14.75 3.86
N GLY A 179 -7.68 -15.25 4.97
CA GLY A 179 -6.57 -14.60 5.66
C GLY A 179 -6.43 -15.02 7.11
N PHE A 180 -5.54 -14.35 7.82
CA PHE A 180 -5.26 -14.65 9.22
C PHE A 180 -4.77 -13.42 9.99
N PHE A 181 -4.95 -13.44 11.29
CA PHE A 181 -4.23 -12.59 12.22
C PHE A 181 -2.98 -13.34 12.72
N SER A 182 -1.82 -12.71 12.64
CA SER A 182 -0.62 -13.19 13.34
C SER A 182 -0.46 -12.38 14.62
N CYS A 183 -0.49 -13.06 15.76
CA CYS A 183 -0.41 -12.42 17.07
C CYS A 183 0.86 -12.87 17.79
N MET A 184 1.53 -11.93 18.44
CA MET A 184 2.59 -12.20 19.39
C MET A 184 2.17 -11.65 20.75
N SER A 185 2.20 -12.52 21.76
CA SER A 185 1.86 -12.20 23.15
C SER A 185 3.08 -12.32 24.04
N VAL A 186 3.16 -11.45 25.03
CA VAL A 186 4.15 -11.48 26.09
C VAL A 186 3.39 -11.50 27.42
N ASP A 187 3.70 -12.48 28.27
CA ASP A 187 3.08 -12.68 29.58
C ASP A 187 1.55 -12.64 29.46
N ASP A 188 1.04 -13.45 28.51
CA ASP A 188 -0.38 -13.64 28.17
C ASP A 188 -1.10 -12.38 27.62
N ARG A 189 -0.39 -11.32 27.28
CA ARG A 189 -0.96 -10.10 26.70
C ARG A 189 -0.54 -9.93 25.24
N PRO A 190 -1.47 -9.70 24.31
CA PRO A 190 -1.14 -9.35 22.94
C PRO A 190 -0.31 -8.08 22.88
N VAL A 191 0.86 -8.14 22.25
CA VAL A 191 1.78 -7.00 22.09
C VAL A 191 2.04 -6.65 20.63
N SER A 192 1.67 -7.53 19.71
CA SER A 192 1.69 -7.26 18.27
C SER A 192 0.65 -8.11 17.55
N VAL A 193 -0.17 -7.47 16.73
CA VAL A 193 -1.15 -8.13 15.86
C VAL A 193 -0.94 -7.65 14.44
N LEU A 194 -0.84 -8.58 13.50
CA LEU A 194 -0.82 -8.33 12.05
C LEU A 194 -2.14 -8.84 11.45
N TYR A 195 -2.69 -8.06 10.50
CA TYR A 195 -3.87 -8.38 9.75
C TYR A 195 -3.47 -8.69 8.31
N ILE A 196 -3.64 -9.91 7.87
CA ILE A 196 -3.15 -10.45 6.61
C ILE A 196 -4.29 -11.08 5.84
N PHE A 197 -4.51 -10.65 4.61
CA PHE A 197 -5.41 -11.29 3.67
C PHE A 197 -4.68 -12.33 2.83
N ARG A 198 -5.40 -13.35 2.37
CA ARG A 198 -4.93 -14.34 1.41
C ARG A 198 -5.79 -14.33 0.16
N TYR A 199 -5.16 -14.39 -0.99
CA TYR A 199 -5.85 -14.51 -2.26
C TYR A 199 -4.93 -15.14 -3.31
N LYS A 200 -5.39 -16.20 -3.99
CA LYS A 200 -4.63 -16.91 -5.04
C LYS A 200 -3.19 -17.23 -4.63
N ASN A 201 -3.01 -17.84 -3.48
CA ASN A 201 -1.70 -18.21 -2.92
C ASN A 201 -0.77 -17.01 -2.67
N ASN A 202 -1.29 -15.83 -2.47
CA ASN A 202 -0.53 -14.65 -2.04
C ASN A 202 -1.05 -14.18 -0.69
N ALA A 203 -0.13 -13.83 0.21
CA ALA A 203 -0.43 -13.19 1.47
C ALA A 203 -0.22 -11.67 1.34
N PHE A 204 -1.19 -10.88 1.80
CA PHE A 204 -1.18 -9.42 1.73
C PHE A 204 -1.18 -8.83 3.13
N PHE A 205 -0.09 -8.22 3.52
CA PHE A 205 0.06 -7.59 4.82
C PHE A 205 -0.67 -6.25 4.86
N TYR A 206 -1.92 -6.26 5.33
CA TYR A 206 -2.82 -5.11 5.26
C TYR A 206 -2.55 -4.08 6.35
N GLN A 207 -2.52 -4.51 7.62
CA GLN A 207 -2.33 -3.61 8.75
C GLN A 207 -1.58 -4.28 9.90
N ASN A 208 -1.00 -3.46 10.78
CA ASN A 208 -0.40 -3.94 12.02
C ASN A 208 -0.63 -2.97 13.18
N GLY A 209 -0.80 -3.54 14.37
CA GLY A 209 -0.70 -2.85 15.64
C GLY A 209 0.41 -3.49 16.49
N TRP A 210 1.11 -2.70 17.28
CA TRP A 210 2.08 -3.20 18.26
C TRP A 210 2.26 -2.21 19.39
N ASP A 211 2.59 -2.73 20.57
CA ASP A 211 2.79 -1.93 21.78
C ASP A 211 4.14 -1.21 21.76
N PRO A 212 4.17 0.15 21.81
CA PRO A 212 5.41 0.94 21.86
C PRO A 212 6.35 0.58 23.02
N ALA A 213 5.84 0.05 24.12
CA ALA A 213 6.67 -0.43 25.23
C ALA A 213 7.65 -1.53 24.80
N PHE A 214 7.31 -2.29 23.75
CA PHE A 214 8.14 -3.35 23.20
C PHE A 214 8.97 -2.93 21.97
N ALA A 215 9.06 -1.63 21.68
CA ALA A 215 9.82 -1.12 20.52
C ALA A 215 11.31 -1.56 20.55
N ALA A 216 11.93 -1.58 21.73
CA ALA A 216 13.33 -1.99 21.90
C ALA A 216 13.60 -3.45 21.52
N TYR A 217 12.58 -4.29 21.52
CA TYR A 217 12.64 -5.70 21.13
C TYR A 217 12.33 -5.92 19.65
N GLY A 218 11.79 -4.89 18.97
CA GLY A 218 11.39 -4.99 17.56
C GLY A 218 10.28 -5.99 17.32
N ILE A 219 9.29 -5.99 18.22
CA ILE A 219 8.19 -6.96 18.27
C ILE A 219 7.44 -7.07 16.94
N GLY A 220 7.23 -5.95 16.22
CA GLY A 220 6.57 -5.96 14.92
C GLY A 220 7.38 -6.70 13.83
N LEU A 221 8.74 -6.60 13.86
CA LEU A 221 9.59 -7.35 12.93
C LEU A 221 9.57 -8.85 13.22
N LEU A 222 9.59 -9.22 14.49
CA LEU A 222 9.52 -10.62 14.91
C LEU A 222 8.16 -11.22 14.53
N ASN A 223 7.08 -10.48 14.68
CA ASN A 223 5.76 -10.94 14.27
C ASN A 223 5.63 -11.06 12.74
N ILE A 224 6.21 -10.14 11.95
CA ILE A 224 6.28 -10.28 10.49
C ILE A 224 7.01 -11.58 10.10
N GLN A 225 8.11 -11.89 10.77
CA GLN A 225 8.84 -13.15 10.55
C GLN A 225 7.95 -14.37 10.79
N GLN A 226 7.14 -14.37 11.84
CA GLN A 226 6.20 -15.45 12.14
C GLN A 226 5.05 -15.52 11.12
N ALA A 227 4.54 -14.38 10.69
CA ALA A 227 3.52 -14.32 9.65
C ALA A 227 4.03 -14.86 8.30
N ILE A 228 5.29 -14.58 7.95
CA ILE A 228 5.94 -15.14 6.75
C ILE A 228 6.07 -16.66 6.90
N ARG A 229 6.48 -17.17 8.06
CA ARG A 229 6.52 -18.61 8.34
C ARG A 229 5.15 -19.25 8.08
N HIS A 230 4.11 -18.71 8.69
CA HIS A 230 2.77 -19.22 8.52
C HIS A 230 2.26 -19.15 7.08
N ALA A 231 2.58 -18.07 6.35
CA ALA A 231 2.25 -17.96 4.94
C ALA A 231 2.93 -19.05 4.09
N ILE A 232 4.19 -19.39 4.37
CA ILE A 232 4.90 -20.51 3.73
C ILE A 232 4.24 -21.84 4.08
N ASP A 233 4.01 -22.10 5.36
CA ASP A 233 3.45 -23.35 5.86
C ASP A 233 2.04 -23.61 5.32
N THR A 234 1.31 -22.54 4.98
CA THR A 234 -0.04 -22.61 4.37
C THR A 234 -0.04 -22.45 2.84
N GLY A 235 1.12 -22.59 2.19
CA GLY A 235 1.25 -22.69 0.73
C GLY A 235 1.16 -21.36 -0.03
N CYS A 236 1.35 -20.22 0.63
CA CYS A 236 1.49 -18.95 -0.08
C CYS A 236 2.82 -18.91 -0.86
N ARG A 237 2.78 -18.29 -2.02
CA ARG A 237 3.96 -18.11 -2.90
C ARG A 237 4.58 -16.73 -2.79
N THR A 238 3.84 -15.75 -2.34
CA THR A 238 4.34 -14.39 -2.14
C THR A 238 3.84 -13.81 -0.83
N PHE A 239 4.63 -12.90 -0.26
CA PHE A 239 4.22 -12.04 0.84
C PHE A 239 4.36 -10.59 0.39
N ASP A 240 3.23 -9.90 0.29
CA ASP A 240 3.11 -8.56 -0.25
C ASP A 240 2.82 -7.58 0.90
N PHE A 241 3.68 -6.59 1.06
CA PHE A 241 3.56 -5.59 2.12
C PHE A 241 2.62 -4.43 1.78
N LEU A 242 1.96 -4.50 0.63
CA LEU A 242 1.09 -3.46 0.12
C LEU A 242 1.79 -2.08 0.06
N ARG A 243 1.03 -1.00 -0.04
CA ARG A 243 1.58 0.34 -0.22
C ARG A 243 2.49 0.77 0.93
N GLY A 244 3.48 1.58 0.60
CA GLY A 244 4.39 2.23 1.54
C GLY A 244 5.80 1.68 1.49
N GLU A 245 6.76 2.59 1.57
CA GLU A 245 8.19 2.31 1.42
C GLU A 245 8.91 2.43 2.77
N GLU A 246 8.27 1.94 3.83
CA GLU A 246 8.88 1.93 5.14
C GLU A 246 10.10 0.99 5.17
N ALA A 247 11.23 1.49 5.65
CA ALA A 247 12.52 0.81 5.63
C ALA A 247 12.51 -0.60 6.26
N TYR A 248 11.56 -0.90 7.14
CA TYR A 248 11.45 -2.23 7.73
C TYR A 248 10.99 -3.30 6.74
N LYS A 249 10.17 -2.94 5.73
CA LYS A 249 9.68 -3.86 4.70
C LYS A 249 10.84 -4.40 3.86
N TYR A 250 11.78 -3.54 3.50
CA TYR A 250 12.98 -3.90 2.72
C TYR A 250 14.00 -4.76 3.48
N LYS A 251 13.73 -5.11 4.74
CA LYS A 251 14.48 -6.15 5.43
C LYS A 251 14.08 -7.56 4.99
N PHE A 252 12.87 -7.71 4.46
CA PHE A 252 12.27 -8.98 4.06
C PHE A 252 12.12 -9.15 2.56
N CYS A 253 12.31 -8.10 1.78
CA CYS A 253 12.11 -8.12 0.33
C CYS A 253 13.08 -7.19 -0.39
N GLU A 254 13.41 -7.54 -1.62
CA GLU A 254 14.24 -6.74 -2.55
C GLU A 254 13.42 -6.25 -3.75
N ASP A 255 12.26 -6.85 -4.02
CA ASP A 255 11.37 -6.50 -5.12
C ASP A 255 10.20 -5.62 -4.66
N SER A 256 9.62 -4.87 -5.59
CA SER A 256 8.42 -4.08 -5.34
C SER A 256 7.55 -3.98 -6.60
N ARG A 257 6.24 -4.02 -6.42
CA ARG A 257 5.29 -3.62 -7.45
C ARG A 257 5.15 -2.12 -7.47
N GLN A 258 5.09 -1.56 -8.67
CA GLN A 258 4.80 -0.14 -8.84
C GLN A 258 3.28 0.08 -8.95
N ALA A 259 2.79 1.06 -8.23
CA ALA A 259 1.41 1.49 -8.29
C ALA A 259 1.31 2.90 -8.89
N TYR A 260 0.32 3.06 -9.74
CA TYR A 260 0.06 4.26 -10.52
C TYR A 260 -1.33 4.82 -10.25
N ALA A 261 -1.51 6.10 -10.54
CA ALA A 261 -2.82 6.70 -10.70
C ALA A 261 -3.02 7.14 -12.14
N VAL A 262 -4.24 6.98 -12.62
CA VAL A 262 -4.73 7.61 -13.85
C VAL A 262 -5.45 8.87 -13.48
N MET A 263 -5.04 9.99 -14.03
CA MET A 263 -5.69 11.28 -13.82
C MET A 263 -6.21 11.86 -15.13
N ARG A 264 -7.38 12.50 -15.05
CA ARG A 264 -7.94 13.31 -16.12
C ARG A 264 -8.71 14.48 -15.55
N PHE A 265 -8.60 15.64 -16.20
CA PHE A 265 -9.32 16.83 -15.78
C PHE A 265 -10.52 17.05 -16.72
N GLY A 266 -11.67 17.30 -16.13
CA GLY A 266 -12.91 17.53 -16.87
C GLY A 266 -12.86 18.81 -17.70
N PRO A 267 -13.69 18.91 -18.76
CA PRO A 267 -13.67 20.04 -19.71
C PRO A 267 -14.25 21.34 -19.11
N GLY A 268 -14.96 21.27 -18.00
CA GLY A 268 -15.56 22.42 -17.33
C GLY A 268 -14.53 23.34 -16.69
N ILE A 269 -14.95 24.55 -16.30
CA ILE A 269 -14.07 25.58 -15.70
C ILE A 269 -13.33 25.05 -14.46
N ARG A 270 -14.03 24.32 -13.60
CA ARG A 270 -13.43 23.72 -12.38
C ARG A 270 -12.38 22.66 -12.73
N GLY A 271 -12.66 21.81 -13.71
CA GLY A 271 -11.71 20.80 -14.18
C GLY A 271 -10.47 21.43 -14.80
N ARG A 272 -10.63 22.43 -15.66
CA ARG A 272 -9.53 23.18 -16.26
C ARG A 272 -8.67 23.88 -15.21
N ALA A 273 -9.30 24.53 -14.24
CA ALA A 273 -8.61 25.17 -13.12
C ALA A 273 -7.83 24.16 -12.28
N ALA A 274 -8.45 23.02 -11.95
CA ALA A 274 -7.78 21.93 -11.23
C ALA A 274 -6.56 21.40 -12.01
N GLY A 275 -6.68 21.20 -13.32
CA GLY A 275 -5.59 20.77 -14.19
C GLY A 275 -4.46 21.78 -14.28
N ALA A 276 -4.77 23.07 -14.38
CA ALA A 276 -3.76 24.13 -14.37
C ALA A 276 -2.99 24.14 -13.04
N LEU A 277 -3.69 24.09 -11.91
CA LEU A 277 -3.08 24.04 -10.58
C LEU A 277 -2.22 22.78 -10.38
N PHE A 278 -2.65 21.67 -10.93
CA PHE A 278 -1.89 20.43 -10.89
C PHE A 278 -0.56 20.56 -11.63
N ARG A 279 -0.56 21.10 -12.85
CA ARG A 279 0.66 21.35 -13.63
C ARG A 279 1.61 22.33 -12.93
N ILE A 280 1.08 23.44 -12.40
CA ILE A 280 1.89 24.42 -11.65
C ILE A 280 2.56 23.77 -10.44
N ARG A 281 1.85 22.93 -9.68
CA ARG A 281 2.44 22.22 -8.54
C ARG A 281 3.51 21.22 -8.96
N GLY A 282 3.30 20.49 -10.05
CA GLY A 282 4.32 19.61 -10.64
C GLY A 282 5.59 20.39 -10.95
N TRP A 283 5.47 21.46 -11.69
CA TRP A 283 6.58 22.34 -12.05
C TRP A 283 7.31 22.93 -10.82
N LEU A 284 6.56 23.42 -9.82
CA LEU A 284 7.15 23.91 -8.57
C LEU A 284 7.89 22.82 -7.78
N LYS A 285 7.40 21.58 -7.81
CA LYS A 285 8.07 20.46 -7.15
C LYS A 285 9.40 20.11 -7.83
N GLU A 286 9.42 20.10 -9.15
CA GLU A 286 10.63 19.87 -9.96
C GLU A 286 11.67 20.98 -9.75
N LEU A 287 11.24 22.24 -9.76
CA LEU A 287 12.11 23.37 -9.43
C LEU A 287 12.76 23.21 -8.04
N ARG A 288 11.96 22.88 -7.02
CA ARG A 288 12.48 22.68 -5.66
C ARG A 288 13.44 21.47 -5.57
N ALA A 289 13.23 20.44 -6.37
CA ALA A 289 14.13 19.29 -6.44
C ALA A 289 15.46 19.69 -7.11
N SER A 290 15.40 20.44 -8.22
CA SER A 290 16.58 20.96 -8.91
C SER A 290 17.41 21.89 -8.02
N PHE A 291 16.77 22.79 -7.29
CA PHE A 291 17.47 23.65 -6.32
C PHE A 291 18.12 22.89 -5.16
N ARG A 292 17.51 21.80 -4.70
CA ARG A 292 18.11 20.92 -3.67
C ARG A 292 19.35 20.22 -4.22
N ASN A 293 19.29 19.71 -5.44
CA ASN A 293 20.42 19.05 -6.09
C ASN A 293 21.58 20.01 -6.33
N ILE A 294 21.31 21.24 -6.78
CA ILE A 294 22.33 22.27 -6.95
C ILE A 294 23.03 22.61 -5.62
N ARG A 295 22.27 22.68 -4.51
CA ARG A 295 22.86 22.89 -3.18
C ARG A 295 23.66 21.68 -2.66
N ALA A 296 23.29 20.48 -3.06
CA ALA A 296 23.98 19.26 -2.64
C ALA A 296 25.26 18.97 -3.43
N THR A 297 25.31 19.39 -4.72
CA THR A 297 26.44 19.09 -5.62
C THR A 297 27.41 20.24 -5.81
N GLY A 298 27.09 21.45 -5.35
CA GLY A 298 27.94 22.63 -5.50
C GLY A 298 28.22 23.04 -6.96
N SER A 299 27.62 22.38 -7.94
CA SER A 299 27.86 22.59 -9.37
C SER A 299 26.67 23.29 -10.05
N ARG A 300 26.95 24.28 -10.86
CA ARG A 300 25.95 24.91 -11.75
C ARG A 300 25.54 23.89 -12.83
N PRO A 301 24.25 23.76 -13.17
CA PRO A 301 23.82 22.94 -14.29
C PRO A 301 24.40 23.50 -15.60
N GLY A 302 25.04 22.61 -16.37
CA GLY A 302 25.42 22.94 -17.74
C GLY A 302 24.17 23.14 -18.59
N SER A 303 24.24 24.11 -19.50
CA SER A 303 23.16 24.66 -20.34
C SER A 303 22.65 23.72 -21.45
N GLN A 304 22.56 22.40 -21.23
CA GLN A 304 22.24 21.48 -22.34
C GLN A 304 20.98 20.63 -22.15
N ASP A 305 20.25 20.68 -21.03
CA ASP A 305 19.07 19.82 -20.84
C ASP A 305 17.72 20.55 -20.71
N LEU A 306 17.57 21.67 -21.43
CA LEU A 306 16.28 22.34 -21.59
C LEU A 306 15.73 22.02 -22.99
N CYS A 307 15.47 20.75 -23.27
CA CYS A 307 14.65 20.38 -24.41
C CYS A 307 13.19 20.28 -23.95
N LEU A 308 12.49 21.38 -24.08
CA LEU A 308 11.07 21.51 -23.99
C LEU A 308 10.41 20.60 -25.06
N GLN A 309 9.85 19.49 -24.70
CA GLN A 309 8.80 18.88 -25.51
C GLN A 309 7.50 19.64 -25.29
N GLY A 310 7.37 20.71 -26.01
CA GLY A 310 6.12 21.39 -26.28
C GLY A 310 5.57 20.90 -27.62
N ARG A 311 4.47 20.19 -27.58
CA ARG A 311 3.38 20.30 -28.56
C ARG A 311 2.15 19.62 -27.97
#